data_88826250c5f639378d7cb6b4c4e7db31
#
_entry.id   88826250c5f639378d7cb6b4c4e7db31
#
_cell.length_a   1.000
_cell.length_b   1.000
_cell.length_c   1.000
_cell.angle_alpha   90.00
_cell.angle_beta   90.00
_cell.angle_gamma   90.00
#
_symmetry.space_group_name_H-M   'P 1'
#
loop_
_entity.id
_entity.type
_entity.pdbx_description
1 polymer ?
#
loop_
_entity_poly.entity_id
_entity_poly.type
_entity_poly.pdbx_seq_one_letter_code
_entity_poly.pdbx_strand_id
1 'polypeptide(L)'
;MKWSKGKSLLLLGVALVVIDQVIKVLVKTNMTLGESIPVLGNWFQLLFVENKGMAFGMAFGGVAGKYLLTLFRIVLFGFLCWWIAKLLKRGTSVQSDSSAAPDASAANGSVAATASSASNGSFAAKASSAASKSSSAPKTSSSAPGKAVGAPVPTGVLVGLTLITAGAFGNIVDCLCYGLIFSESTYDTVATLGSYAPFMQGKVVDMFYFPLWTWPSWVPGLGGHIFFEPVFNFADSCVTVGAIYLILFHWKFFAKE
;
A
#
# COMPACT_ATOMS: atom_id res chain seq x y z
N MET A 1 -11.59 10.12 -20.38
CA MET A 1 -10.60 9.01 -20.48
C MET A 1 -10.54 8.29 -19.13
N LYS A 2 -11.16 7.09 -18.99
CA LYS A 2 -11.13 6.33 -17.74
C LYS A 2 -9.76 5.62 -17.63
N TRP A 3 -8.92 6.06 -16.72
CA TRP A 3 -7.64 5.41 -16.45
C TRP A 3 -7.85 4.06 -15.76
N SER A 4 -7.06 3.06 -16.11
CA SER A 4 -7.08 1.79 -15.39
C SER A 4 -6.56 2.00 -13.97
N LYS A 5 -7.12 1.25 -12.98
CA LYS A 5 -6.69 1.34 -11.57
C LYS A 5 -5.17 1.24 -11.40
N GLY A 6 -4.52 0.36 -12.16
CA GLY A 6 -3.07 0.20 -12.13
C GLY A 6 -2.31 1.45 -12.59
N LYS A 7 -2.78 2.13 -13.64
CA LYS A 7 -2.16 3.38 -14.12
C LYS A 7 -2.29 4.51 -13.09
N SER A 8 -3.45 4.62 -12.42
CA SER A 8 -3.64 5.63 -11.37
C SER A 8 -2.73 5.40 -10.16
N LEU A 9 -2.56 4.15 -9.74
CA LEU A 9 -1.67 3.79 -8.64
C LEU A 9 -0.19 4.02 -9.00
N LEU A 10 0.20 3.68 -10.23
CA LEU A 10 1.54 3.97 -10.72
C LEU A 10 1.82 5.48 -10.72
N LEU A 11 0.89 6.28 -11.23
CA LEU A 11 1.01 7.74 -11.22
C LEU A 11 1.13 8.29 -9.79
N LEU A 12 0.30 7.79 -8.87
CA LEU A 12 0.40 8.15 -7.45
C LEU A 12 1.79 7.82 -6.89
N GLY A 13 2.28 6.60 -7.10
CA GLY A 13 3.59 6.18 -6.63
C GLY A 13 4.72 7.04 -7.19
N VAL A 14 4.71 7.31 -8.50
CA VAL A 14 5.70 8.18 -9.15
C VAL A 14 5.64 9.59 -8.58
N ALA A 15 4.45 10.17 -8.42
CA ALA A 15 4.28 11.51 -7.86
C ALA A 15 4.85 11.62 -6.44
N LEU A 16 4.59 10.63 -5.58
CA LEU A 16 5.13 10.59 -4.22
C LEU A 16 6.66 10.51 -4.20
N VAL A 17 7.25 9.67 -5.05
CA VAL A 17 8.71 9.58 -5.17
C VAL A 17 9.31 10.90 -5.69
N VAL A 18 8.70 11.52 -6.67
CA VAL A 18 9.18 12.81 -7.21
C VAL A 18 9.13 13.90 -6.13
N ILE A 19 8.04 13.98 -5.36
CA ILE A 19 7.92 14.93 -4.25
C ILE A 19 9.03 14.70 -3.22
N ASP A 20 9.23 13.44 -2.81
CA ASP A 20 10.30 13.06 -1.86
C ASP A 20 11.67 13.51 -2.36
N GLN A 21 12.01 13.16 -3.61
CA GLN A 21 13.32 13.46 -4.17
C GLN A 21 13.54 14.97 -4.38
N VAL A 22 12.50 15.72 -4.78
CA VAL A 22 12.59 17.18 -4.90
C VAL A 22 12.90 17.81 -3.54
N ILE A 23 12.17 17.43 -2.49
CA ILE A 23 12.41 17.96 -1.13
C ILE A 23 13.84 17.61 -0.67
N LYS A 24 14.27 16.37 -0.83
CA LYS A 24 15.60 15.90 -0.42
C LYS A 24 16.74 16.61 -1.16
N VAL A 25 16.59 16.79 -2.46
CA VAL A 25 17.58 17.55 -3.27
C VAL A 25 17.65 19.01 -2.82
N LEU A 26 16.48 19.65 -2.61
CA LEU A 26 16.44 21.04 -2.12
C LEU A 26 17.12 21.18 -0.75
N VAL A 27 16.83 20.30 0.19
CA VAL A 27 17.48 20.31 1.51
C VAL A 27 18.99 20.10 1.37
N LYS A 28 19.41 19.08 0.64
CA LYS A 28 20.82 18.73 0.50
C LYS A 28 21.66 19.79 -0.18
N THR A 29 21.10 20.54 -1.12
CA THR A 29 21.83 21.56 -1.91
C THR A 29 21.69 22.98 -1.37
N ASN A 30 20.88 23.22 -0.35
CA ASN A 30 20.66 24.55 0.22
C ASN A 30 20.90 24.63 1.73
N MET A 31 21.06 23.49 2.43
CA MET A 31 21.31 23.45 3.86
C MET A 31 22.65 22.77 4.17
N THR A 32 23.32 23.27 5.20
CA THR A 32 24.51 22.62 5.77
C THR A 32 24.09 21.49 6.72
N LEU A 33 24.96 20.50 6.91
CA LEU A 33 24.66 19.37 7.79
C LEU A 33 24.41 19.85 9.24
N GLY A 34 23.32 19.44 9.85
CA GLY A 34 22.91 19.87 11.19
C GLY A 34 22.23 21.24 11.25
N GLU A 35 22.10 21.96 10.14
CA GLU A 35 21.34 23.22 10.09
C GLU A 35 19.87 22.97 10.36
N SER A 36 19.28 23.86 11.17
CA SER A 36 17.87 23.82 11.53
C SER A 36 17.17 25.12 11.17
N ILE A 37 16.08 25.01 10.38
CA ILE A 37 15.24 26.13 9.96
C ILE A 37 13.86 25.95 10.58
N PRO A 38 13.40 26.86 11.45
CA PRO A 38 12.03 26.78 12.00
C PRO A 38 11.01 27.09 10.90
N VAL A 39 10.03 26.19 10.74
CA VAL A 39 8.94 26.33 9.75
C VAL A 39 7.66 26.83 10.42
N LEU A 40 7.27 26.22 11.55
CA LEU A 40 6.11 26.61 12.34
C LEU A 40 6.52 26.70 13.81
N GLY A 41 6.83 27.91 14.25
CA GLY A 41 7.34 28.13 15.61
C GLY A 41 8.55 27.23 15.91
N ASN A 42 8.64 26.77 17.17
CA ASN A 42 9.73 25.90 17.59
C ASN A 42 9.39 24.41 17.53
N TRP A 43 8.12 24.05 17.22
CA TRP A 43 7.65 22.68 17.28
C TRP A 43 7.74 21.91 15.94
N PHE A 44 7.92 22.62 14.83
CA PHE A 44 8.22 22.00 13.53
C PHE A 44 9.37 22.74 12.85
N GLN A 45 10.43 22.01 12.60
CA GLN A 45 11.68 22.51 12.02
C GLN A 45 12.13 21.62 10.89
N LEU A 46 12.83 22.20 9.91
CA LEU A 46 13.64 21.44 8.96
C LEU A 46 15.05 21.33 9.55
N LEU A 47 15.43 20.13 9.98
CA LEU A 47 16.77 19.81 10.48
C LEU A 47 17.47 18.88 9.52
N PHE A 48 18.48 19.34 8.82
CA PHE A 48 19.16 18.51 7.84
C PHE A 48 20.09 17.49 8.52
N VAL A 49 19.77 16.22 8.34
CA VAL A 49 20.54 15.08 8.84
C VAL A 49 20.79 14.09 7.73
N GLU A 50 21.98 13.53 7.64
CA GLU A 50 22.34 12.42 6.75
C GLU A 50 22.41 11.10 7.51
N ASN A 51 21.47 10.21 7.22
CA ASN A 51 21.37 8.90 7.84
C ASN A 51 22.12 7.84 7.03
N LYS A 52 23.12 7.23 7.63
CA LYS A 52 23.88 6.13 7.01
C LYS A 52 23.11 4.81 6.91
N GLY A 53 21.80 4.83 7.18
CA GLY A 53 20.96 3.63 7.19
C GLY A 53 20.90 2.95 8.57
N MET A 54 21.10 3.73 9.62
CA MET A 54 20.94 3.26 11.00
C MET A 54 19.46 3.26 11.36
N ALA A 55 18.94 2.10 11.72
CA ALA A 55 17.66 2.03 12.40
C ALA A 55 17.93 2.09 13.92
N PHE A 56 17.29 3.05 14.61
CA PHE A 56 17.39 3.20 16.08
C PHE A 56 18.83 3.39 16.61
N GLY A 57 19.72 4.07 15.86
CA GLY A 57 21.07 4.35 16.33
C GLY A 57 22.07 3.18 16.29
N MET A 58 21.66 2.02 15.80
CA MET A 58 22.52 0.85 15.71
C MET A 58 23.21 0.76 14.33
N ALA A 59 24.52 0.98 14.29
CA ALA A 59 25.36 0.74 13.13
C ALA A 59 25.68 -0.75 13.01
N PHE A 60 24.92 -1.50 12.22
CA PHE A 60 25.25 -2.89 11.94
C PHE A 60 26.42 -2.97 10.95
N GLY A 61 27.58 -3.45 11.40
CA GLY A 61 28.62 -4.02 10.53
C GLY A 61 29.34 -3.07 9.56
N GLY A 62 29.39 -1.75 9.81
CA GLY A 62 30.14 -0.82 8.96
C GLY A 62 29.68 -0.81 7.50
N VAL A 63 30.63 -0.85 6.55
CA VAL A 63 30.36 -0.83 5.10
C VAL A 63 29.54 -2.05 4.65
N ALA A 64 29.85 -3.24 5.16
CA ALA A 64 29.14 -4.48 4.83
C ALA A 64 27.68 -4.44 5.30
N GLY A 65 27.43 -3.93 6.50
CA GLY A 65 26.07 -3.77 7.03
C GLY A 65 25.21 -2.83 6.18
N LYS A 66 25.82 -1.78 5.64
CA LYS A 66 25.13 -0.83 4.75
C LYS A 66 24.72 -1.48 3.41
N TYR A 67 25.60 -2.26 2.80
CA TYR A 67 25.25 -3.04 1.59
C TYR A 67 24.13 -4.03 1.87
N LEU A 68 24.19 -4.77 2.98
CA LEU A 68 23.15 -5.73 3.37
C LEU A 68 21.79 -5.04 3.57
N LEU A 69 21.79 -3.91 4.27
CA LEU A 69 20.55 -3.14 4.50
C LEU A 69 19.96 -2.60 3.21
N THR A 70 20.80 -2.07 2.30
CA THR A 70 20.35 -1.56 1.00
C THR A 70 19.80 -2.69 0.14
N LEU A 71 20.47 -3.85 0.11
CA LEU A 71 20.00 -5.04 -0.60
C LEU A 71 18.65 -5.53 -0.04
N PHE A 72 18.53 -5.60 1.30
CA PHE A 72 17.27 -5.97 1.95
C PHE A 72 16.11 -5.03 1.55
N ARG A 73 16.35 -3.72 1.50
CA ARG A 73 15.35 -2.74 1.03
C ARG A 73 14.93 -3.00 -0.42
N ILE A 74 15.88 -3.31 -1.31
CA ILE A 74 15.60 -3.61 -2.73
C ILE A 74 14.76 -4.88 -2.85
N VAL A 75 15.11 -5.94 -2.13
CA VAL A 75 14.35 -7.19 -2.12
C VAL A 75 12.92 -6.97 -1.61
N LEU A 76 12.77 -6.23 -0.51
CA LEU A 76 11.45 -5.90 0.05
C LEU A 76 10.61 -5.07 -0.94
N PHE A 77 11.21 -4.08 -1.58
CA PHE A 77 10.55 -3.29 -2.63
C PHE A 77 10.08 -4.16 -3.79
N GLY A 78 10.94 -5.05 -4.30
CA GLY A 78 10.59 -5.99 -5.36
C GLY A 78 9.43 -6.91 -4.97
N PHE A 79 9.44 -7.41 -3.72
CA PHE A 79 8.35 -8.20 -3.16
C PHE A 79 7.03 -7.40 -3.11
N LEU A 80 7.05 -6.15 -2.64
CA LEU A 80 5.86 -5.30 -2.60
C LEU A 80 5.31 -5.02 -4.00
N CYS A 81 6.16 -4.72 -4.97
CA CYS A 81 5.76 -4.54 -6.37
C CYS A 81 5.11 -5.79 -6.95
N TRP A 82 5.72 -6.96 -6.72
CA TRP A 82 5.15 -8.25 -7.14
C TRP A 82 3.80 -8.50 -6.48
N TRP A 83 3.68 -8.24 -5.18
CA TRP A 83 2.43 -8.42 -4.45
C TRP A 83 1.31 -7.51 -4.95
N ILE A 84 1.58 -6.21 -5.15
CA ILE A 84 0.63 -5.27 -5.76
C ILE A 84 0.19 -5.75 -7.15
N ALA A 85 1.12 -6.19 -7.99
CA ALA A 85 0.81 -6.71 -9.32
C ALA A 85 -0.08 -7.95 -9.26
N LYS A 86 0.17 -8.86 -8.30
CA LYS A 86 -0.66 -10.05 -8.06
C LYS A 86 -2.07 -9.67 -7.63
N LEU A 87 -2.22 -8.69 -6.71
CA LEU A 87 -3.51 -8.20 -6.24
C LEU A 87 -4.31 -7.52 -7.36
N LEU A 88 -3.65 -6.75 -8.22
CA LEU A 88 -4.28 -6.13 -9.40
C LEU A 88 -4.83 -7.16 -10.37
N LYS A 89 -4.09 -8.24 -10.64
CA LYS A 89 -4.54 -9.33 -11.52
C LYS A 89 -5.76 -10.05 -10.94
N ARG A 90 -5.83 -10.28 -9.63
CA ARG A 90 -6.99 -10.88 -8.96
C ARG A 90 -8.25 -10.00 -9.12
N GLY A 91 -8.10 -8.66 -9.03
CA GLY A 91 -9.22 -7.73 -9.20
C GLY A 91 -9.78 -7.67 -10.62
N THR A 92 -8.97 -7.98 -11.64
CA THR A 92 -9.39 -7.93 -13.06
C THR A 92 -10.14 -9.20 -13.48
N SER A 93 -9.78 -10.37 -12.95
CA SER A 93 -10.47 -11.65 -13.28
C SER A 93 -11.90 -11.70 -12.76
N VAL A 94 -12.19 -11.07 -11.62
CA VAL A 94 -13.56 -10.99 -11.06
C VAL A 94 -14.48 -10.13 -11.91
N GLN A 95 -13.97 -9.13 -12.58
CA GLN A 95 -14.77 -8.19 -13.38
C GLN A 95 -15.10 -8.73 -14.77
N SER A 96 -14.30 -9.64 -15.33
CA SER A 96 -14.58 -10.28 -16.63
C SER A 96 -15.69 -11.32 -16.54
N ASP A 97 -15.80 -12.05 -15.42
CA ASP A 97 -16.83 -13.07 -15.24
C ASP A 97 -18.22 -12.48 -14.92
N SER A 98 -18.27 -11.26 -14.35
CA SER A 98 -19.53 -10.54 -14.07
C SER A 98 -20.15 -9.90 -15.31
N SER A 99 -19.40 -9.70 -16.39
CA SER A 99 -19.90 -9.09 -17.64
C SER A 99 -20.31 -10.13 -18.70
N ALA A 100 -20.14 -11.42 -18.42
CA ALA A 100 -20.41 -12.52 -19.35
C ALA A 100 -21.70 -13.29 -19.03
N ALA A 101 -22.64 -12.72 -18.25
CA ALA A 101 -23.98 -13.30 -18.12
C ALA A 101 -24.79 -12.93 -19.38
N PRO A 102 -25.22 -13.90 -20.20
CA PRO A 102 -26.04 -13.59 -21.36
C PRO A 102 -27.45 -13.16 -20.92
N ASP A 103 -27.92 -12.04 -21.46
CA ASP A 103 -29.30 -11.60 -21.44
C ASP A 103 -30.20 -12.70 -22.05
N ALA A 104 -30.79 -13.53 -21.20
CA ALA A 104 -31.86 -14.45 -21.59
C ALA A 104 -33.19 -13.83 -21.26
N SER A 105 -33.55 -12.81 -22.03
CA SER A 105 -34.95 -12.30 -22.05
C SER A 105 -35.24 -11.61 -23.37
N ALA A 106 -35.52 -12.42 -24.40
CA ALA A 106 -36.35 -11.99 -25.51
C ALA A 106 -36.68 -13.19 -26.41
N ALA A 107 -37.79 -13.88 -26.17
CA ALA A 107 -38.65 -14.48 -27.16
C ALA A 107 -39.82 -15.19 -26.46
N ASN A 108 -40.95 -14.55 -26.36
CA ASN A 108 -42.17 -15.22 -26.82
C ASN A 108 -43.25 -14.20 -27.11
N GLY A 109 -43.53 -14.11 -28.39
CA GLY A 109 -44.61 -13.34 -28.95
C GLY A 109 -45.96 -14.04 -28.80
N SER A 110 -46.95 -13.22 -28.62
CA SER A 110 -48.29 -13.27 -29.14
C SER A 110 -48.84 -14.61 -29.63
N VAL A 111 -49.97 -15.07 -29.03
CA VAL A 111 -51.22 -15.39 -29.76
C VAL A 111 -52.41 -15.18 -28.83
N ALA A 112 -53.42 -14.50 -29.39
CA ALA A 112 -54.70 -14.17 -28.81
C ALA A 112 -55.67 -15.37 -28.82
N ALA A 113 -56.65 -15.36 -27.97
CA ALA A 113 -58.10 -15.42 -28.25
C ALA A 113 -58.93 -16.18 -27.20
N THR A 114 -59.83 -15.45 -26.67
CA THR A 114 -61.30 -15.72 -26.46
C THR A 114 -61.78 -16.82 -25.53
N ALA A 115 -62.48 -16.32 -24.57
CA ALA A 115 -63.83 -16.61 -24.14
C ALA A 115 -64.19 -17.76 -23.20
N SER A 116 -64.90 -17.35 -22.20
CA SER A 116 -66.17 -17.84 -21.67
C SER A 116 -66.27 -18.86 -20.55
N SER A 117 -66.74 -18.31 -19.49
CA SER A 117 -67.82 -18.73 -18.58
C SER A 117 -67.77 -20.03 -17.79
N ALA A 118 -68.05 -19.81 -16.56
CA ALA A 118 -69.00 -20.45 -15.67
C ALA A 118 -68.56 -21.66 -14.80
N SER A 119 -68.76 -21.40 -13.58
CA SER A 119 -69.51 -22.09 -12.52
C SER A 119 -68.96 -23.30 -11.81
N ASN A 120 -68.85 -23.09 -10.49
CA ASN A 120 -69.35 -23.93 -9.38
C ASN A 120 -68.89 -25.38 -9.21
N GLY A 121 -68.56 -25.65 -7.97
CA GLY A 121 -68.85 -26.92 -7.33
C GLY A 121 -67.75 -27.47 -6.44
N SER A 122 -67.79 -27.09 -5.26
CA SER A 122 -67.77 -27.77 -3.94
C SER A 122 -67.53 -29.29 -3.90
N PHE A 123 -66.91 -29.66 -2.84
CA PHE A 123 -66.88 -30.89 -2.00
C PHE A 123 -65.65 -31.78 -2.03
N ALA A 124 -65.06 -31.76 -0.97
CA ALA A 124 -64.60 -32.65 0.16
C ALA A 124 -64.32 -34.12 -0.15
N ALA A 125 -63.33 -34.54 0.54
CA ALA A 125 -63.14 -35.79 1.34
C ALA A 125 -62.18 -36.86 0.78
N LYS A 126 -61.08 -36.99 1.45
CA LYS A 126 -60.69 -38.11 2.32
C LYS A 126 -60.14 -39.38 1.67
N ALA A 127 -58.97 -39.67 2.10
CA ALA A 127 -58.44 -40.94 2.56
C ALA A 127 -57.74 -41.91 1.57
N SER A 128 -56.53 -42.16 1.92
CA SER A 128 -55.94 -43.46 2.20
C SER A 128 -55.24 -44.24 1.07
N SER A 129 -53.97 -44.43 1.36
CA SER A 129 -53.27 -45.72 1.35
C SER A 129 -52.57 -46.21 0.08
N ALA A 130 -51.33 -46.50 0.36
CA ALA A 130 -50.47 -47.62 -0.07
C ALA A 130 -49.68 -47.54 -1.38
N ALA A 131 -48.42 -47.40 -1.14
CA ALA A 131 -47.27 -48.15 -1.66
C ALA A 131 -47.29 -48.67 -3.11
N SER A 132 -46.29 -48.22 -3.87
CA SER A 132 -45.26 -49.16 -4.36
C SER A 132 -44.12 -48.44 -5.07
N LYS A 133 -42.95 -49.02 -4.88
CA LYS A 133 -41.63 -48.69 -5.38
C LYS A 133 -41.60 -48.57 -6.92
N SER A 134 -40.89 -47.58 -7.40
CA SER A 134 -40.04 -47.75 -8.57
C SER A 134 -38.94 -46.70 -8.56
N SER A 135 -37.76 -47.22 -8.53
CA SER A 135 -36.44 -46.61 -8.63
C SER A 135 -36.21 -45.95 -10.00
N SER A 136 -35.85 -44.69 -10.01
CA SER A 136 -34.89 -44.15 -10.99
C SER A 136 -34.33 -42.84 -10.49
N ALA A 137 -33.12 -42.92 -9.95
CA ALA A 137 -32.32 -41.75 -9.58
C ALA A 137 -31.89 -40.98 -10.83
N PRO A 138 -32.06 -39.66 -10.88
CA PRO A 138 -31.36 -38.86 -11.84
C PRO A 138 -29.88 -38.75 -11.38
N LYS A 139 -28.98 -39.12 -12.28
CA LYS A 139 -27.55 -38.88 -12.12
C LYS A 139 -27.29 -37.39 -11.94
N THR A 140 -27.03 -36.98 -10.73
CA THR A 140 -26.42 -35.68 -10.45
C THR A 140 -25.04 -35.68 -11.08
N SER A 141 -24.88 -34.98 -12.17
CA SER A 141 -23.57 -34.59 -12.70
C SER A 141 -22.90 -33.75 -11.61
N SER A 142 -21.89 -34.35 -11.01
CA SER A 142 -20.94 -33.68 -10.14
C SER A 142 -20.23 -32.60 -10.97
N SER A 143 -20.74 -31.39 -10.94
CA SER A 143 -19.97 -30.23 -11.34
C SER A 143 -18.86 -30.05 -10.30
N ALA A 144 -17.61 -30.17 -10.77
CA ALA A 144 -16.44 -29.87 -9.97
C ALA A 144 -16.63 -28.53 -9.25
N PRO A 145 -16.18 -28.39 -7.99
CA PRO A 145 -16.32 -27.12 -7.26
C PRO A 145 -15.59 -26.04 -8.04
N GLY A 146 -16.34 -25.12 -8.60
CA GLY A 146 -15.81 -23.92 -9.25
C GLY A 146 -14.86 -23.24 -8.28
N LYS A 147 -13.64 -22.99 -8.73
CA LYS A 147 -12.60 -22.29 -8.00
C LYS A 147 -13.22 -21.05 -7.39
N ALA A 148 -13.30 -20.97 -6.07
CA ALA A 148 -13.90 -19.85 -5.37
C ALA A 148 -13.27 -18.55 -5.88
N VAL A 149 -14.07 -17.74 -6.57
CA VAL A 149 -13.65 -16.44 -7.06
C VAL A 149 -13.41 -15.56 -5.83
N GLY A 150 -12.16 -15.26 -5.55
CA GLY A 150 -11.77 -14.48 -4.37
C GLY A 150 -12.44 -13.11 -4.39
N ALA A 151 -12.85 -12.61 -3.22
CA ALA A 151 -13.46 -11.30 -3.10
C ALA A 151 -12.60 -10.19 -3.76
N PRO A 152 -13.22 -9.16 -4.37
CA PRO A 152 -12.49 -8.09 -5.04
C PRO A 152 -11.57 -7.36 -4.04
N VAL A 153 -10.33 -7.10 -4.46
CA VAL A 153 -9.35 -6.39 -3.63
C VAL A 153 -9.80 -4.93 -3.43
N PRO A 154 -9.96 -4.48 -2.17
CA PRO A 154 -10.32 -3.09 -1.89
C PRO A 154 -9.28 -2.12 -2.45
N THR A 155 -9.71 -1.04 -3.10
CA THR A 155 -8.80 -0.03 -3.65
C THR A 155 -7.92 0.59 -2.56
N GLY A 156 -8.46 0.74 -1.33
CA GLY A 156 -7.69 1.23 -0.19
C GLY A 156 -6.46 0.37 0.16
N VAL A 157 -6.58 -0.96 0.05
CA VAL A 157 -5.41 -1.86 0.25
C VAL A 157 -4.31 -1.53 -0.76
N LEU A 158 -4.68 -1.36 -2.03
CA LEU A 158 -3.72 -1.02 -3.08
C LEU A 158 -3.09 0.36 -2.87
N VAL A 159 -3.86 1.35 -2.43
CA VAL A 159 -3.36 2.70 -2.09
C VAL A 159 -2.38 2.63 -0.93
N GLY A 160 -2.73 1.96 0.18
CA GLY A 160 -1.83 1.82 1.33
C GLY A 160 -0.51 1.12 0.97
N LEU A 161 -0.58 0.03 0.18
CA LEU A 161 0.61 -0.65 -0.33
C LEU A 161 1.43 0.25 -1.27
N THR A 162 0.78 1.07 -2.10
CA THR A 162 1.47 2.02 -2.99
C THR A 162 2.21 3.08 -2.19
N LEU A 163 1.62 3.62 -1.10
CA LEU A 163 2.29 4.56 -0.19
C LEU A 163 3.56 3.95 0.40
N ILE A 164 3.47 2.73 0.95
CA ILE A 164 4.63 2.03 1.52
C ILE A 164 5.70 1.79 0.46
N THR A 165 5.30 1.33 -0.73
CA THR A 165 6.22 1.02 -1.82
C THR A 165 6.92 2.27 -2.34
N ALA A 166 6.19 3.37 -2.51
CA ALA A 166 6.75 4.65 -2.95
C ALA A 166 7.75 5.22 -1.94
N GLY A 167 7.43 5.19 -0.64
CA GLY A 167 8.34 5.62 0.41
C GLY A 167 9.60 4.73 0.49
N ALA A 168 9.44 3.40 0.42
CA ALA A 168 10.60 2.51 0.37
C ALA A 168 11.50 2.82 -0.83
N PHE A 169 10.93 3.09 -2.00
CA PHE A 169 11.69 3.43 -3.21
C PHE A 169 12.42 4.77 -3.10
N GLY A 170 11.79 5.80 -2.52
CA GLY A 170 12.44 7.10 -2.28
C GLY A 170 13.75 6.95 -1.50
N ASN A 171 13.72 6.23 -0.39
CA ASN A 171 14.92 5.95 0.41
C ASN A 171 15.94 5.03 -0.29
N ILE A 172 15.50 4.14 -1.19
CA ILE A 172 16.41 3.32 -2.01
C ILE A 172 17.17 4.21 -3.00
N VAL A 173 16.52 5.19 -3.62
CA VAL A 173 17.16 6.13 -4.57
C VAL A 173 18.31 6.86 -3.88
N ASP A 174 18.12 7.36 -2.66
CA ASP A 174 19.18 8.01 -1.89
C ASP A 174 20.37 7.06 -1.70
N CYS A 175 20.12 5.84 -1.24
CA CYS A 175 21.17 4.85 -1.00
C CYS A 175 21.94 4.47 -2.26
N LEU A 176 21.26 4.36 -3.42
CA LEU A 176 21.88 3.96 -4.67
C LEU A 176 22.65 5.11 -5.33
N CYS A 177 22.08 6.31 -5.35
CA CYS A 177 22.47 7.37 -6.26
C CYS A 177 23.18 8.55 -5.59
N TYR A 178 22.81 8.92 -4.35
CA TYR A 178 23.30 10.18 -3.76
C TYR A 178 24.80 10.19 -3.51
N GLY A 179 25.41 9.03 -3.19
CA GLY A 179 26.86 8.91 -3.09
C GLY A 179 27.61 9.22 -4.38
N LEU A 180 26.97 8.98 -5.54
CA LEU A 180 27.56 9.19 -6.86
C LEU A 180 27.31 10.58 -7.43
N ILE A 181 26.20 11.23 -7.02
CA ILE A 181 25.71 12.47 -7.64
C ILE A 181 26.17 13.71 -6.89
N PHE A 182 26.29 13.61 -5.55
CA PHE A 182 26.57 14.76 -4.70
C PHE A 182 27.94 14.67 -4.04
N SER A 183 28.52 15.83 -3.71
CA SER A 183 29.63 15.93 -2.78
C SER A 183 29.18 15.66 -1.34
N GLU A 184 30.12 15.45 -0.43
CA GLU A 184 29.82 15.31 0.98
C GLU A 184 29.25 16.59 1.57
N SER A 185 28.16 16.50 2.33
CA SER A 185 27.62 17.60 3.13
C SER A 185 28.42 17.71 4.42
N THR A 186 28.82 18.91 4.79
CA THR A 186 29.51 19.20 6.04
C THR A 186 28.75 20.24 6.86
N TYR A 187 29.21 20.51 8.07
CA TYR A 187 28.61 21.57 8.92
C TYR A 187 28.86 22.98 8.37
N ASP A 188 29.83 23.15 7.46
CA ASP A 188 30.23 24.44 6.93
C ASP A 188 29.92 24.61 5.43
N THR A 189 29.65 23.51 4.71
CA THR A 189 29.44 23.55 3.26
C THR A 189 28.21 22.73 2.85
N VAL A 190 27.42 23.31 1.96
CA VAL A 190 26.30 22.62 1.28
C VAL A 190 26.85 21.65 0.23
N ALA A 191 26.10 20.61 -0.05
CA ALA A 191 26.47 19.68 -1.11
C ALA A 191 26.31 20.32 -2.48
N THR A 192 27.28 20.02 -3.35
CA THR A 192 27.25 20.33 -4.78
C THR A 192 27.27 19.03 -5.59
N LEU A 193 27.28 19.11 -6.91
CA LEU A 193 27.52 17.95 -7.76
C LEU A 193 28.93 17.40 -7.53
N GLY A 194 29.03 16.07 -7.36
CA GLY A 194 30.28 15.40 -7.04
C GLY A 194 30.07 13.92 -6.75
N SER A 195 31.01 13.30 -6.02
CA SER A 195 30.87 11.92 -5.57
C SER A 195 31.53 11.77 -4.22
N TYR A 196 30.74 11.46 -3.18
CA TYR A 196 31.28 11.21 -1.84
C TYR A 196 31.37 9.73 -1.47
N ALA A 197 30.66 8.86 -2.22
CA ALA A 197 30.65 7.44 -1.90
C ALA A 197 30.32 6.61 -3.16
N PRO A 198 30.75 5.33 -3.20
CA PRO A 198 30.44 4.43 -4.29
C PRO A 198 28.96 4.04 -4.30
N PHE A 199 28.54 3.35 -5.38
CA PHE A 199 27.19 2.82 -5.56
C PHE A 199 26.71 2.04 -4.32
N MET A 200 25.44 2.20 -3.96
CA MET A 200 24.78 1.65 -2.76
C MET A 200 25.29 2.21 -1.41
N GLN A 201 26.17 3.19 -1.41
CA GLN A 201 26.73 3.81 -0.20
C GLN A 201 26.21 5.24 0.05
N GLY A 202 25.19 5.69 -0.71
CA GLY A 202 24.52 6.97 -0.48
C GLY A 202 23.90 7.05 0.92
N LYS A 203 23.89 8.20 1.53
CA LYS A 203 23.22 8.47 2.81
C LYS A 203 21.79 8.93 2.54
N VAL A 204 20.82 8.49 3.36
CA VAL A 204 19.44 8.96 3.29
C VAL A 204 19.37 10.37 3.86
N VAL A 205 18.65 11.26 3.19
CA VAL A 205 18.44 12.65 3.62
C VAL A 205 17.18 12.71 4.47
N ASP A 206 17.32 13.10 5.73
CA ASP A 206 16.25 13.32 6.68
C ASP A 206 16.16 14.81 7.04
N MET A 207 14.94 15.33 7.28
CA MET A 207 14.75 16.75 7.49
C MET A 207 13.58 17.15 8.40
N PHE A 208 12.55 16.33 8.57
CA PHE A 208 11.39 16.68 9.37
C PHE A 208 11.66 16.41 10.83
N TYR A 209 11.68 17.46 11.63
CA TYR A 209 11.96 17.42 13.05
C TYR A 209 10.82 18.08 13.84
N PHE A 210 10.31 17.36 14.85
CA PHE A 210 9.20 17.82 15.69
C PHE A 210 9.57 17.78 17.17
N PRO A 211 10.38 18.72 17.66
CA PRO A 211 10.70 18.82 19.08
C PRO A 211 9.49 19.35 19.86
N LEU A 212 8.52 18.48 20.18
CA LEU A 212 7.22 18.89 20.71
C LEU A 212 7.33 19.50 22.08
N TRP A 213 8.04 18.83 23.03
CA TRP A 213 8.35 19.35 24.37
C TRP A 213 9.56 18.63 24.96
N THR A 214 10.15 19.23 25.99
CA THR A 214 11.21 18.61 26.78
C THR A 214 10.64 18.04 28.07
N TRP A 215 10.93 16.80 28.38
CA TRP A 215 10.50 16.17 29.61
C TRP A 215 11.09 16.92 30.82
N PRO A 216 10.27 17.25 31.86
CA PRO A 216 10.77 17.85 33.08
C PRO A 216 11.88 17.00 33.72
N SER A 217 12.88 17.64 34.32
CA SER A 217 14.06 16.98 34.89
C SER A 217 13.75 15.97 36.02
N TRP A 218 12.58 16.08 36.63
CA TRP A 218 12.11 15.17 37.68
C TRP A 218 11.57 13.82 37.18
N VAL A 219 11.37 13.66 35.86
CA VAL A 219 10.86 12.40 35.28
C VAL A 219 12.02 11.40 35.18
N PRO A 220 11.98 10.27 35.91
CA PRO A 220 13.07 9.30 35.90
C PRO A 220 13.29 8.72 34.50
N GLY A 221 14.52 8.76 34.02
CA GLY A 221 14.93 8.18 32.73
C GLY A 221 14.54 8.97 31.49
N LEU A 222 13.70 10.01 31.61
CA LEU A 222 13.26 10.87 30.51
C LEU A 222 13.58 12.36 30.72
N GLY A 223 13.93 12.76 31.97
CA GLY A 223 14.20 14.14 32.31
C GLY A 223 15.25 14.79 31.43
N GLY A 224 14.91 15.93 30.81
CA GLY A 224 15.80 16.65 29.89
C GLY A 224 15.78 16.15 28.44
N HIS A 225 15.19 14.99 28.16
CA HIS A 225 15.03 14.50 26.78
C HIS A 225 13.87 15.19 26.07
N ILE A 226 14.04 15.38 24.76
CA ILE A 226 12.99 15.94 23.90
C ILE A 226 11.99 14.84 23.59
N PHE A 227 10.69 15.13 23.73
CA PHE A 227 9.66 14.23 23.25
C PHE A 227 9.60 14.29 21.73
N PHE A 228 9.70 13.12 21.08
CA PHE A 228 9.79 12.94 19.65
C PHE A 228 11.08 13.52 19.04
N GLU A 229 12.21 12.92 19.40
CA GLU A 229 13.55 13.28 18.95
C GLU A 229 13.90 12.83 17.51
N PRO A 230 13.27 11.78 16.92
CA PRO A 230 13.64 11.31 15.59
C PRO A 230 13.41 12.35 14.48
N VAL A 231 14.43 12.51 13.62
CA VAL A 231 14.31 13.23 12.36
C VAL A 231 13.98 12.22 11.26
N PHE A 232 13.04 12.55 10.39
CA PHE A 232 12.58 11.67 9.33
C PHE A 232 12.30 12.46 8.03
N ASN A 233 11.97 11.76 6.96
CA ASN A 233 11.73 12.36 5.65
C ASN A 233 10.32 12.08 5.10
N PHE A 234 10.02 12.62 3.91
CA PHE A 234 8.71 12.43 3.28
C PHE A 234 8.45 10.96 2.92
N ALA A 235 9.46 10.22 2.48
CA ALA A 235 9.35 8.79 2.19
C ALA A 235 8.97 7.98 3.45
N ASP A 236 9.57 8.27 4.61
CA ASP A 236 9.24 7.64 5.88
C ASP A 236 7.81 7.95 6.32
N SER A 237 7.35 9.19 6.05
CA SER A 237 5.95 9.58 6.27
C SER A 237 5.00 8.73 5.41
N CYS A 238 5.32 8.52 4.13
CA CYS A 238 4.53 7.66 3.24
C CYS A 238 4.45 6.22 3.75
N VAL A 239 5.58 5.65 4.20
CA VAL A 239 5.62 4.29 4.77
C VAL A 239 4.75 4.21 6.01
N THR A 240 4.92 5.15 6.95
CA THR A 240 4.21 5.18 8.23
C THR A 240 2.70 5.36 8.03
N VAL A 241 2.30 6.36 7.24
CA VAL A 241 0.87 6.62 6.93
C VAL A 241 0.25 5.43 6.20
N GLY A 242 0.96 4.85 5.21
CA GLY A 242 0.50 3.67 4.50
C GLY A 242 0.29 2.47 5.42
N ALA A 243 1.23 2.21 6.32
CA ALA A 243 1.15 1.11 7.29
C ALA A 243 0.00 1.32 8.29
N ILE A 244 -0.10 2.49 8.91
CA ILE A 244 -1.18 2.83 9.84
C ILE A 244 -2.53 2.73 9.14
N TYR A 245 -2.66 3.27 7.94
CA TYR A 245 -3.89 3.18 7.15
C TYR A 245 -4.32 1.74 6.89
N LEU A 246 -3.39 0.86 6.50
CA LEU A 246 -3.69 -0.56 6.29
C LEU A 246 -4.11 -1.26 7.57
N ILE A 247 -3.43 -1.00 8.69
CA ILE A 247 -3.73 -1.60 9.98
C ILE A 247 -5.12 -1.15 10.47
N LEU A 248 -5.44 0.14 10.43
CA LEU A 248 -6.68 0.66 10.98
C LEU A 248 -7.90 0.32 10.12
N PHE A 249 -7.78 0.41 8.79
CA PHE A 249 -8.94 0.32 7.90
C PHE A 249 -9.03 -0.99 7.11
N HIS A 250 -7.92 -1.72 6.97
CA HIS A 250 -7.85 -2.91 6.11
C HIS A 250 -7.30 -4.16 6.79
N TRP A 251 -7.19 -4.17 8.12
CA TRP A 251 -6.74 -5.31 8.91
C TRP A 251 -7.46 -6.61 8.55
N LYS A 252 -8.80 -6.54 8.39
CA LYS A 252 -9.62 -7.72 8.05
C LYS A 252 -9.29 -8.35 6.71
N PHE A 253 -8.69 -7.59 5.79
CA PHE A 253 -8.26 -8.12 4.49
C PHE A 253 -7.08 -9.07 4.68
N PHE A 254 -6.11 -8.70 5.49
CA PHE A 254 -4.92 -9.51 5.76
C PHE A 254 -5.19 -10.70 6.69
N ALA A 255 -6.17 -10.60 7.58
CA ALA A 255 -6.54 -11.68 8.49
C ALA A 255 -7.29 -12.84 7.82
N LYS A 256 -7.77 -12.67 6.57
CA LYS A 256 -8.53 -13.67 5.81
C LYS A 256 -7.72 -14.36 4.71
N GLU A 257 -6.50 -13.91 4.43
CA GLU A 257 -5.56 -14.53 3.50
C GLU A 257 -4.61 -15.50 4.19
#